data_058bdb779f3539d22bcf52e8946208f8
#
_entry.id   058bdb779f3539d22bcf52e8946208f8
#
_cell.length_a   1.000
_cell.length_b   1.000
_cell.length_c   1.000
_cell.angle_alpha   90.00
_cell.angle_beta   90.00
_cell.angle_gamma   90.00
#
_symmetry.space_group_name_H-M   'P 1'
#
loop_
_entity.id
_entity.type
_entity.pdbx_description
1 polymer ?
#
loop_
_entity_poly.entity_id
_entity_poly.type
_entity_poly.pdbx_seq_one_letter_code
_entity_poly.pdbx_strand_id
1 'polypeptide(L)'
;EPLAKLCLKLSKKVRHLMFWNAILCVIGNMLLSDDQAQMATMGPVIKDIVDNGVEGSEEDLYELRCRNAMYGDAIGVLAGELIPWHVCNIYYVGLAGAVYPIMKFGAFDLIPLNYFAWISILSLLLLTLTGADRLIPRFGIPSEPDVQLKKNITGKTAASEA
;
A
#
# COMPACT_ATOMS: atom_id res chain seq x y z
N GLU A 1 15.00 -4.14 6.70
CA GLU A 1 16.08 -3.44 5.97
C GLU A 1 16.26 -3.83 4.50
N PRO A 2 16.32 -5.12 4.04
CA PRO A 2 16.55 -5.43 2.63
C PRO A 2 15.40 -4.97 1.71
N LEU A 3 14.16 -5.11 2.15
CA LEU A 3 12.98 -4.66 1.40
C LEU A 3 12.95 -3.13 1.25
N ALA A 4 13.28 -2.39 2.31
CA ALA A 4 13.36 -0.93 2.27
C ALA A 4 14.40 -0.47 1.25
N LYS A 5 15.60 -1.07 1.27
CA LYS A 5 16.66 -0.77 0.30
C LYS A 5 16.25 -1.08 -1.14
N LEU A 6 15.52 -2.16 -1.35
CA LEU A 6 15.02 -2.53 -2.68
C LEU A 6 14.01 -1.50 -3.20
N CYS A 7 13.04 -1.09 -2.37
CA CYS A 7 12.04 -0.08 -2.74
C CYS A 7 12.69 1.27 -3.05
N LEU A 8 13.66 1.70 -2.25
CA LEU A 8 14.41 2.93 -2.50
C LEU A 8 15.22 2.86 -3.80
N LYS A 9 15.85 1.73 -4.09
CA LYS A 9 16.62 1.52 -5.34
C LYS A 9 15.72 1.56 -6.59
N LEU A 10 14.51 1.04 -6.49
CA LEU A 10 13.53 1.03 -7.59
C LEU A 10 12.84 2.39 -7.78
N SER A 11 12.90 3.27 -6.76
CA SER A 11 12.18 4.54 -6.76
C SER A 11 13.04 5.66 -7.32
N LYS A 12 12.62 6.24 -8.45
CA LYS A 12 13.25 7.44 -9.04
C LYS A 12 12.58 8.75 -8.58
N LYS A 13 11.37 8.69 -8.06
CA LYS A 13 10.56 9.81 -7.56
C LYS A 13 9.80 9.35 -6.31
N VAL A 14 9.39 10.30 -5.48
CA VAL A 14 8.60 10.01 -4.27
C VAL A 14 7.31 9.25 -4.59
N ARG A 15 6.66 9.52 -5.72
CA ARG A 15 5.47 8.78 -6.19
C ARG A 15 5.75 7.30 -6.43
N HIS A 16 6.90 6.97 -6.99
CA HIS A 16 7.29 5.57 -7.16
C HIS A 16 7.50 4.90 -5.80
N LEU A 17 8.02 5.64 -4.81
CA LEU A 17 8.15 5.14 -3.45
C LEU A 17 6.78 4.83 -2.84
N MET A 18 5.81 5.75 -2.97
CA MET A 18 4.43 5.52 -2.51
C MET A 18 3.80 4.30 -3.19
N PHE A 19 4.00 4.15 -4.49
CA PHE A 19 3.51 2.98 -5.23
C PHE A 19 4.11 1.68 -4.69
N TRP A 20 5.43 1.63 -4.44
CA TRP A 20 6.07 0.46 -3.86
C TRP A 20 5.61 0.17 -2.43
N ASN A 21 5.37 1.22 -1.64
CA ASN A 21 4.78 1.06 -0.31
C ASN A 21 3.38 0.44 -0.38
N ALA A 22 2.55 0.85 -1.33
CA ALA A 22 1.24 0.23 -1.57
C ALA A 22 1.37 -1.25 -1.95
N ILE A 23 2.30 -1.60 -2.84
CA ILE A 23 2.57 -3.00 -3.22
C ILE A 23 3.06 -3.83 -2.01
N LEU A 24 3.90 -3.25 -1.14
CA LEU A 24 4.32 -3.90 0.10
C LEU A 24 3.15 -4.20 1.04
N CYS A 25 2.16 -3.29 1.13
CA CYS A 25 0.94 -3.54 1.90
C CYS A 25 0.13 -4.70 1.34
N VAL A 26 -0.02 -4.78 0.01
CA VAL A 26 -0.69 -5.91 -0.65
C VAL A 26 0.03 -7.23 -0.34
N ILE A 27 1.35 -7.26 -0.51
CA ILE A 27 2.16 -8.45 -0.22
C ILE A 27 2.07 -8.83 1.25
N GLY A 28 2.13 -7.85 2.15
CA GLY A 28 1.99 -8.05 3.59
C GLY A 28 0.65 -8.72 3.92
N ASN A 29 -0.43 -8.25 3.32
CA ASN A 29 -1.76 -8.81 3.51
C ASN A 29 -1.90 -10.23 2.93
N MET A 30 -1.29 -10.49 1.77
CA MET A 30 -1.23 -11.86 1.21
C MET A 30 -0.53 -12.85 2.13
N LEU A 31 0.51 -12.42 2.84
CA LEU A 31 1.31 -13.29 3.71
C LEU A 31 0.70 -13.45 5.10
N LEU A 32 0.15 -12.37 5.65
CA LEU A 32 -0.35 -12.35 7.02
C LEU A 32 -1.84 -12.70 7.11
N SER A 33 -2.59 -12.51 6.02
CA SER A 33 -4.02 -12.80 5.91
C SER A 33 -4.91 -12.07 6.93
N ASP A 34 -4.38 -10.97 7.49
CA ASP A 34 -5.03 -10.18 8.53
C ASP A 34 -4.59 -8.71 8.41
N ASP A 35 -5.57 -7.80 8.33
CA ASP A 35 -5.34 -6.37 8.13
C ASP A 35 -4.58 -5.73 9.29
N GLN A 36 -4.89 -6.12 10.54
CA GLN A 36 -4.25 -5.56 11.72
C GLN A 36 -2.79 -6.01 11.82
N ALA A 37 -2.53 -7.29 11.56
CA ALA A 37 -1.17 -7.83 11.53
C ALA A 37 -0.35 -7.20 10.39
N GLN A 38 -0.97 -6.99 9.23
CA GLN A 38 -0.35 -6.31 8.09
C GLN A 38 0.06 -4.89 8.47
N MET A 39 -0.85 -4.08 9.03
CA MET A 39 -0.57 -2.70 9.41
C MET A 39 0.50 -2.60 10.50
N ALA A 40 0.44 -3.47 11.51
CA ALA A 40 1.43 -3.52 12.58
C ALA A 40 2.83 -3.90 12.09
N THR A 41 2.92 -4.72 11.04
CA THR A 41 4.19 -5.21 10.49
C THR A 41 4.75 -4.26 9.41
N MET A 42 3.92 -3.79 8.49
CA MET A 42 4.36 -2.96 7.36
C MET A 42 4.49 -1.49 7.72
N GLY A 43 3.72 -0.99 8.68
CA GLY A 43 3.78 0.40 9.13
C GLY A 43 5.20 0.84 9.54
N PRO A 44 5.89 0.13 10.43
CA PRO A 44 7.28 0.44 10.79
C PRO A 44 8.25 0.37 9.60
N VAL A 45 8.06 -0.57 8.67
CA VAL A 45 8.89 -0.70 7.47
C VAL A 45 8.71 0.52 6.55
N ILE A 46 7.47 0.94 6.31
CA ILE A 46 7.15 2.11 5.50
C ILE A 46 7.70 3.38 6.16
N LYS A 47 7.56 3.50 7.49
CA LYS A 47 8.14 4.60 8.24
C LYS A 47 9.66 4.67 8.05
N ASP A 48 10.36 3.55 8.19
CA ASP A 48 11.81 3.46 8.00
C ASP A 48 12.23 3.87 6.57
N ILE A 49 11.46 3.46 5.56
CA ILE A 49 11.66 3.85 4.16
C ILE A 49 11.56 5.37 3.99
N VAL A 50 10.55 6.00 4.56
CA VAL A 50 10.34 7.45 4.46
C VAL A 50 11.43 8.21 5.21
N ASP A 51 11.70 7.85 6.46
CA ASP A 51 12.65 8.54 7.32
C ASP A 51 14.09 8.48 6.76
N ASN A 52 14.48 7.37 6.16
CA ASN A 52 15.80 7.18 5.58
C ASN A 52 15.93 7.56 4.12
N GLY A 53 14.83 7.57 3.39
CA GLY A 53 14.83 7.73 1.93
C GLY A 53 14.41 9.09 1.41
N VAL A 54 13.79 9.93 2.24
CA VAL A 54 13.18 11.19 1.81
C VAL A 54 13.74 12.37 2.60
N GLU A 55 13.88 13.52 1.94
CA GLU A 55 14.25 14.81 2.52
C GLU A 55 13.15 15.83 2.26
N GLY A 56 12.82 16.64 3.24
CA GLY A 56 11.83 17.71 3.18
C GLY A 56 11.74 18.44 4.52
N SER A 57 10.86 19.42 4.59
CA SER A 57 10.52 20.06 5.86
C SER A 57 9.83 19.04 6.79
N GLU A 58 9.83 19.29 8.10
CA GLU A 58 9.13 18.41 9.06
C GLU A 58 7.62 18.33 8.75
N GLU A 59 7.03 19.43 8.28
CA GLU A 59 5.63 19.51 7.90
C GLU A 59 5.35 18.65 6.65
N ASP A 60 6.17 18.79 5.61
CA ASP A 60 6.05 17.99 4.38
C ASP A 60 6.28 16.49 4.63
N LEU A 61 7.23 16.15 5.49
CA LEU A 61 7.49 14.76 5.89
C LEU A 61 6.30 14.19 6.68
N TYR A 62 5.67 14.98 7.53
CA TYR A 62 4.45 14.58 8.25
C TYR A 62 3.30 14.32 7.28
N GLU A 63 3.05 15.24 6.33
CA GLU A 63 2.04 15.04 5.29
C GLU A 63 2.30 13.79 4.43
N LEU A 64 3.56 13.56 4.06
CA LEU A 64 3.94 12.35 3.34
C LEU A 64 3.65 11.08 4.15
N ARG A 65 3.94 11.09 5.45
CA ARG A 65 3.62 9.95 6.35
C ARG A 65 2.11 9.72 6.43
N CYS A 66 1.31 10.77 6.56
CA CYS A 66 -0.14 10.68 6.55
C CYS A 66 -0.68 10.10 5.24
N ARG A 67 -0.15 10.53 4.10
CA ARG A 67 -0.50 9.97 2.79
C ARG A 67 -0.13 8.50 2.67
N ASN A 68 1.06 8.11 3.09
CA ASN A 68 1.47 6.72 3.08
C ASN A 68 0.61 5.85 4.01
N ALA A 69 0.23 6.35 5.18
CA ALA A 69 -0.67 5.66 6.08
C ALA A 69 -2.05 5.45 5.43
N MET A 70 -2.62 6.47 4.81
CA MET A 70 -3.89 6.38 4.08
C MET A 70 -3.81 5.36 2.94
N TYR A 71 -2.74 5.36 2.15
CA TYR A 71 -2.56 4.37 1.09
C TYR A 71 -2.37 2.96 1.63
N GLY A 72 -1.62 2.81 2.72
CA GLY A 72 -1.42 1.54 3.39
C GLY A 72 -2.72 0.94 3.92
N ASP A 73 -3.56 1.78 4.54
CA ASP A 73 -4.87 1.39 5.02
C ASP A 73 -5.82 1.07 3.85
N ALA A 74 -6.03 2.02 2.94
CA ALA A 74 -6.99 1.85 1.85
C ALA A 74 -6.62 0.69 0.91
N ILE A 75 -5.37 0.57 0.49
CA ILE A 75 -4.94 -0.49 -0.42
C ILE A 75 -4.73 -1.81 0.34
N GLY A 76 -4.19 -1.75 1.55
CA GLY A 76 -3.98 -2.93 2.38
C GLY A 76 -5.32 -3.64 2.67
N VAL A 77 -6.28 -2.94 3.25
CA VAL A 77 -7.60 -3.51 3.60
C VAL A 77 -8.34 -3.99 2.35
N LEU A 78 -8.42 -3.16 1.31
CA LEU A 78 -9.13 -3.54 0.07
C LEU A 78 -8.44 -4.71 -0.65
N ALA A 79 -7.12 -4.85 -0.53
CA ALA A 79 -6.41 -6.00 -1.09
C ALA A 79 -6.76 -7.29 -0.37
N GLY A 80 -7.02 -7.26 0.94
CA GLY A 80 -7.51 -8.40 1.71
C GLY A 80 -8.78 -8.99 1.12
N GLU A 81 -9.69 -8.14 0.68
CA GLU A 81 -10.96 -8.53 0.03
C GLU A 81 -10.76 -9.30 -1.30
N LEU A 82 -9.59 -9.21 -1.92
CA LEU A 82 -9.24 -9.91 -3.16
C LEU A 82 -8.38 -11.16 -2.94
N ILE A 83 -8.09 -11.51 -1.70
CA ILE A 83 -7.24 -12.66 -1.33
C ILE A 83 -8.14 -13.81 -0.84
N PRO A 84 -8.21 -14.96 -1.55
CA PRO A 84 -9.15 -16.02 -1.22
C PRO A 84 -9.00 -16.61 0.18
N TRP A 85 -7.77 -16.63 0.71
CA TRP A 85 -7.46 -17.15 2.05
C TRP A 85 -7.46 -16.06 3.13
N HIS A 86 -7.81 -14.82 2.79
CA HIS A 86 -7.91 -13.75 3.79
C HIS A 86 -9.05 -14.02 4.76
N VAL A 87 -8.86 -13.68 6.03
CA VAL A 87 -9.82 -13.93 7.11
C VAL A 87 -11.21 -13.38 6.79
N CYS A 88 -11.30 -12.20 6.18
CA CYS A 88 -12.58 -11.59 5.79
C CYS A 88 -13.35 -12.47 4.79
N ASN A 89 -12.69 -12.95 3.73
CA ASN A 89 -13.33 -13.79 2.72
C ASN A 89 -13.77 -15.13 3.28
N ILE A 90 -12.95 -15.75 4.15
CA ILE A 90 -13.33 -16.99 4.85
C ILE A 90 -14.55 -16.75 5.72
N TYR A 91 -14.60 -15.63 6.44
CA TYR A 91 -15.74 -15.25 7.27
C TYR A 91 -17.01 -15.05 6.45
N TYR A 92 -16.94 -14.33 5.32
CA TYR A 92 -18.09 -14.08 4.43
C TYR A 92 -18.63 -15.37 3.84
N VAL A 93 -17.77 -16.29 3.41
CA VAL A 93 -18.17 -17.61 2.90
C VAL A 93 -18.87 -18.42 4.01
N GLY A 94 -18.32 -18.40 5.23
CA GLY A 94 -18.92 -19.06 6.38
C GLY A 94 -20.30 -18.50 6.70
N LEU A 95 -20.45 -17.18 6.71
CA LEU A 95 -21.72 -16.52 6.96
C LEU A 95 -22.76 -16.82 5.85
N ALA A 96 -22.34 -16.75 4.58
CA ALA A 96 -23.21 -17.08 3.46
C ALA A 96 -23.70 -18.53 3.52
N GLY A 97 -22.83 -19.47 3.84
CA GLY A 97 -23.19 -20.88 4.03
C GLY A 97 -24.13 -21.14 5.21
N ALA A 98 -24.00 -20.36 6.29
CA ALA A 98 -24.89 -20.45 7.44
C ALA A 98 -26.31 -19.93 7.12
N VAL A 99 -26.41 -18.85 6.30
CA VAL A 99 -27.70 -18.24 5.92
C VAL A 99 -28.36 -19.01 4.79
N TYR A 100 -27.59 -19.53 3.84
CA TYR A 100 -28.12 -20.20 2.65
C TYR A 100 -27.35 -21.49 2.32
N PRO A 101 -27.58 -22.59 3.04
CA PRO A 101 -26.79 -23.82 2.95
C PRO A 101 -26.83 -24.52 1.58
N ILE A 102 -27.82 -24.20 0.74
CA ILE A 102 -28.00 -24.82 -0.60
C ILE A 102 -26.95 -24.29 -1.59
N MET A 103 -26.46 -23.08 -1.37
CA MET A 103 -25.50 -22.43 -2.29
C MET A 103 -24.08 -22.81 -1.86
N LYS A 104 -23.40 -23.60 -2.68
CA LYS A 104 -21.97 -23.91 -2.51
C LYS A 104 -21.17 -22.71 -3.03
N PHE A 105 -20.98 -21.72 -2.17
CA PHE A 105 -20.26 -20.51 -2.47
C PHE A 105 -18.86 -20.57 -1.86
N GLY A 106 -17.83 -20.34 -2.68
CA GLY A 106 -16.43 -20.37 -2.24
C GLY A 106 -15.80 -18.98 -2.23
N ALA A 107 -14.65 -18.84 -1.58
CA ALA A 107 -13.93 -17.57 -1.53
C ALA A 107 -13.52 -17.06 -2.94
N PHE A 108 -13.22 -17.98 -3.86
CA PHE A 108 -12.92 -17.62 -5.24
C PHE A 108 -14.11 -17.03 -6.02
N ASP A 109 -15.33 -17.35 -5.62
CA ASP A 109 -16.54 -16.81 -6.26
C ASP A 109 -16.83 -15.37 -5.81
N LEU A 110 -16.34 -14.97 -4.61
CA LEU A 110 -16.47 -13.61 -4.10
C LEU A 110 -15.58 -12.61 -4.83
N ILE A 111 -14.35 -13.00 -5.16
CA ILE A 111 -13.33 -12.09 -5.70
C ILE A 111 -13.78 -11.36 -6.98
N PRO A 112 -14.32 -12.05 -8.00
CA PRO A 112 -14.79 -11.38 -9.22
C PRO A 112 -15.96 -10.43 -8.99
N LEU A 113 -16.75 -10.65 -7.93
CA LEU A 113 -17.93 -9.86 -7.60
C LEU A 113 -17.60 -8.62 -6.76
N ASN A 114 -16.39 -8.53 -6.19
CA ASN A 114 -15.96 -7.40 -5.38
C ASN A 114 -15.45 -6.24 -6.26
N TYR A 115 -16.35 -5.65 -7.06
CA TYR A 115 -16.02 -4.53 -7.96
C TYR A 115 -15.47 -3.32 -7.20
N PHE A 116 -15.92 -3.10 -5.97
CA PHE A 116 -15.47 -1.98 -5.17
C PHE A 116 -13.96 -2.08 -4.87
N ALA A 117 -13.48 -3.24 -4.44
CA ALA A 117 -12.07 -3.46 -4.17
C ALA A 117 -11.22 -3.33 -5.44
N TRP A 118 -11.66 -3.93 -6.55
CA TRP A 118 -10.96 -3.83 -7.84
C TRP A 118 -10.83 -2.38 -8.32
N ILE A 119 -11.94 -1.65 -8.38
CA ILE A 119 -11.95 -0.27 -8.87
C ILE A 119 -11.14 0.63 -7.94
N SER A 120 -11.28 0.48 -6.63
CA SER A 120 -10.57 1.30 -5.65
C SER A 120 -9.07 1.10 -5.71
N ILE A 121 -8.58 -0.14 -5.71
CA ILE A 121 -7.14 -0.44 -5.78
C ILE A 121 -6.56 0.07 -7.10
N LEU A 122 -7.19 -0.23 -8.23
CA LEU A 122 -6.70 0.21 -9.54
C LEU A 122 -6.70 1.73 -9.66
N SER A 123 -7.75 2.41 -9.19
CA SER A 123 -7.83 3.87 -9.24
C SER A 123 -6.76 4.52 -8.34
N LEU A 124 -6.56 4.03 -7.11
CA LEU A 124 -5.55 4.55 -6.20
C LEU A 124 -4.13 4.35 -6.74
N LEU A 125 -3.83 3.17 -7.29
CA LEU A 125 -2.52 2.91 -7.91
C LEU A 125 -2.27 3.80 -9.14
N LEU A 126 -3.27 3.97 -10.00
CA LEU A 126 -3.16 4.84 -11.16
C LEU A 126 -3.02 6.31 -10.76
N LEU A 127 -3.79 6.80 -9.81
CA LEU A 127 -3.69 8.16 -9.29
C LEU A 127 -2.30 8.41 -8.70
N THR A 128 -1.77 7.47 -7.94
CA THR A 128 -0.42 7.57 -7.35
C THR A 128 0.67 7.64 -8.41
N LEU A 129 0.61 6.79 -9.44
CA LEU A 129 1.62 6.77 -10.50
C LEU A 129 1.57 7.99 -11.40
N THR A 130 0.38 8.39 -11.80
CA THR A 130 0.16 9.52 -12.72
C THR A 130 0.22 10.87 -12.04
N GLY A 131 -0.07 10.92 -10.73
CA GLY A 131 -0.25 12.15 -9.98
C GLY A 131 -1.49 12.95 -10.40
N ALA A 132 -2.48 12.27 -10.97
CA ALA A 132 -3.74 12.89 -11.39
C ALA A 132 -4.61 13.33 -10.21
N ASP A 133 -4.31 12.89 -8.99
CA ASP A 133 -4.86 13.40 -7.74
C ASP A 133 -4.72 14.92 -7.59
N ARG A 134 -3.67 15.51 -8.18
CA ARG A 134 -3.46 16.96 -8.22
C ARG A 134 -4.44 17.72 -9.11
N LEU A 135 -5.01 17.05 -10.11
CA LEU A 135 -5.95 17.67 -11.05
C LEU A 135 -7.35 17.83 -10.47
N ILE A 136 -7.62 17.23 -9.31
CA ILE A 136 -8.93 17.24 -8.68
C ILE A 136 -8.85 17.86 -7.28
N PRO A 137 -8.57 19.17 -7.16
CA PRO A 137 -8.47 19.84 -5.84
C PRO A 137 -9.79 19.87 -5.07
N ARG A 138 -10.91 19.54 -5.72
CA ARG A 138 -12.25 19.54 -5.09
C ARG A 138 -12.47 18.38 -4.11
N PHE A 139 -11.66 17.33 -4.14
CA PHE A 139 -11.81 16.19 -3.22
C PHE A 139 -11.11 16.36 -1.87
N GLY A 140 -10.55 17.55 -1.60
CA GLY A 140 -9.89 17.82 -0.32
C GLY A 140 -8.64 16.96 -0.06
N ILE A 141 -8.08 16.36 -1.11
CA ILE A 141 -6.80 15.66 -1.01
C ILE A 141 -5.73 16.74 -0.82
N PRO A 142 -4.91 16.67 0.24
CA PRO A 142 -3.84 17.63 0.47
C PRO A 142 -2.93 17.73 -0.75
N SER A 143 -2.39 18.93 -0.99
CA SER A 143 -1.37 19.11 -2.03
C SER A 143 -0.21 18.12 -1.81
N GLU A 144 0.46 17.70 -2.87
CA GLU A 144 1.62 16.84 -2.71
C GLU A 144 2.72 17.61 -1.98
N PRO A 145 3.28 17.03 -0.88
CA PRO A 145 4.33 17.67 -0.11
C PRO A 145 5.57 17.90 -0.96
N ASP A 146 6.30 18.99 -0.72
CA ASP A 146 7.56 19.30 -1.41
C ASP A 146 8.71 18.49 -0.79
N VAL A 147 8.80 17.24 -1.20
CA VAL A 147 9.77 16.27 -0.71
C VAL A 147 10.60 15.68 -1.85
N GLN A 148 11.85 15.36 -1.56
CA GLN A 148 12.79 14.79 -2.53
C GLN A 148 13.41 13.50 -1.99
N LEU A 149 13.80 12.60 -2.89
CA LEU A 149 14.56 11.41 -2.50
C LEU A 149 16.00 11.79 -2.15
N LYS A 150 16.52 11.30 -1.05
CA LYS A 150 17.92 11.48 -0.64
C LYS A 150 18.86 10.91 -1.69
N LYS A 151 19.73 11.74 -2.25
CA LYS A 151 20.66 11.38 -3.35
C LYS A 151 21.72 10.33 -2.96
N ASN A 152 21.97 10.11 -1.67
CA ASN A 152 23.09 9.28 -1.18
C ASN A 152 22.81 7.78 -1.10
N ILE A 153 21.62 7.31 -1.45
CA ILE A 153 21.30 5.87 -1.34
C ILE A 153 21.83 5.09 -2.53
N THR A 154 22.02 5.74 -3.67
CA THR A 154 22.53 5.12 -4.90
C THR A 154 24.08 5.03 -4.95
N GLY A 155 24.78 5.80 -4.14
CA GLY A 155 26.26 5.93 -4.19
C GLY A 155 27.05 5.08 -3.17
N LYS A 156 26.42 4.61 -2.08
CA LYS A 156 27.13 3.91 -1.00
C LYS A 156 27.23 2.39 -1.11
N THR A 157 26.53 1.78 -2.06
CA THR A 157 26.61 0.31 -2.22
C THR A 157 27.82 -0.15 -3.01
N ALA A 158 28.50 0.76 -3.74
CA ALA A 158 29.69 0.41 -4.51
C ALA A 158 31.03 0.58 -3.74
N ALA A 159 31.02 1.22 -2.58
CA ALA A 159 32.26 1.52 -1.82
C ALA A 159 32.47 0.68 -0.56
N SER A 160 31.58 -0.30 -0.30
CA SER A 160 31.66 -1.19 0.89
C SER A 160 32.03 -2.63 0.55
N GLU A 161 32.30 -2.93 -0.73
CA GLU A 161 32.76 -4.26 -1.19
C GLU A 161 34.11 -4.20 -1.93
N ALA A 162 34.95 -3.21 -1.60
CA ALA A 162 36.34 -3.15 -2.06
C ALA A 162 37.30 -3.26 -0.88
#